data_fd817ad2a717eada3aeecc6a6bfb4a36
#
_entry.id   fd817ad2a717eada3aeecc6a6bfb4a36
#
_cell.length_a   1.000
_cell.length_b   1.000
_cell.length_c   1.000
_cell.angle_alpha   90.00
_cell.angle_beta   90.00
_cell.angle_gamma   90.00
#
_symmetry.space_group_name_H-M   'P 1'
#
loop_
_entity.id
_entity.type
_entity.pdbx_description
1 polymer ?
#
loop_
_entity_poly.entity_id
_entity_poly.type
_entity_poly.pdbx_seq_one_letter_code
_entity_poly.pdbx_strand_id
1 'polypeptide(L)'
;MIKRSLIALGTVLVALSSPALSGPPYVTDDPQPTDYSHFEIYLFNGGTAVRDGIGSASGLDFNYGAAPDLQLTAVIPLAIDSPKGGRTATGLGNIELAAKYKILHQESFGWDIVLFPRVFLPAGSPAVGERHASLLLPIWLGKTWGDWSTFGGGGCELNRGGDSQNFCLLGWALTRQVLSDLQIGAEFYHQTADTRGGRATSGIGAGVIYDLNDHYHLMGSVGPGIQNAGDTNRTSWYTALLITF
;
A
#
# COMPACT_ATOMS: atom_id res chain seq x y z
N MET A 1 -19.93 -35.14 42.65
CA MET A 1 -19.04 -35.10 41.49
C MET A 1 -19.51 -33.99 40.56
N ILE A 2 -18.88 -32.83 40.65
CA ILE A 2 -19.24 -31.62 39.83
C ILE A 2 -18.22 -31.59 38.69
N LYS A 3 -18.68 -31.82 37.45
CA LYS A 3 -17.87 -31.66 36.23
C LYS A 3 -17.70 -30.16 35.96
N ARG A 4 -16.49 -29.65 36.10
CA ARG A 4 -16.11 -28.32 35.63
C ARG A 4 -15.85 -28.42 34.13
N SER A 5 -16.76 -27.88 33.33
CA SER A 5 -16.53 -27.64 31.92
C SER A 5 -15.59 -26.43 31.77
N LEU A 6 -14.37 -26.67 31.31
CA LEU A 6 -13.46 -25.63 30.85
C LEU A 6 -13.96 -25.16 29.47
N ILE A 7 -14.51 -23.96 29.42
CA ILE A 7 -14.75 -23.24 28.17
C ILE A 7 -13.40 -22.67 27.76
N ALA A 8 -12.79 -23.28 26.75
CA ALA A 8 -11.62 -22.71 26.07
C ALA A 8 -12.12 -21.50 25.26
N LEU A 9 -11.81 -20.31 25.77
CA LEU A 9 -12.03 -19.06 25.04
C LEU A 9 -10.92 -18.99 23.97
N GLY A 10 -11.26 -19.45 22.77
CA GLY A 10 -10.39 -19.31 21.61
C GLY A 10 -10.27 -17.82 21.27
N THR A 11 -9.12 -17.24 21.51
CA THR A 11 -8.77 -15.91 21.04
C THR A 11 -8.62 -16.01 19.52
N VAL A 12 -9.62 -15.56 18.77
CA VAL A 12 -9.50 -15.36 17.33
C VAL A 12 -8.57 -14.15 17.16
N LEU A 13 -7.29 -14.41 16.85
CA LEU A 13 -6.42 -13.38 16.32
C LEU A 13 -6.96 -13.04 14.91
N VAL A 14 -7.63 -11.92 14.79
CA VAL A 14 -7.89 -11.31 13.50
C VAL A 14 -6.57 -10.68 13.08
N ALA A 15 -5.80 -11.38 12.26
CA ALA A 15 -4.68 -10.79 11.56
C ALA A 15 -5.26 -9.72 10.63
N LEU A 16 -5.16 -8.45 11.01
CA LEU A 16 -5.44 -7.35 10.10
C LEU A 16 -4.28 -7.33 9.11
N SER A 17 -4.55 -7.75 7.87
CA SER A 17 -3.58 -7.60 6.79
C SER A 17 -3.19 -6.14 6.68
N SER A 18 -1.88 -5.88 6.71
CA SER A 18 -1.37 -4.54 6.41
C SER A 18 -1.75 -4.21 4.97
N PRO A 19 -2.35 -3.04 4.70
CA PRO A 19 -2.61 -2.64 3.32
C PRO A 19 -1.28 -2.68 2.55
N ALA A 20 -1.29 -3.31 1.38
CA ALA A 20 -0.18 -3.21 0.45
C ALA A 20 -0.01 -1.72 0.10
N LEU A 21 1.06 -1.10 0.60
CA LEU A 21 1.41 0.27 0.26
C LEU A 21 1.91 0.25 -1.18
N SER A 22 1.12 0.73 -2.10
CA SER A 22 1.51 1.03 -3.48
C SER A 22 1.81 2.52 -3.61
N GLY A 23 2.11 3.03 -4.80
CA GLY A 23 2.62 4.38 -4.99
C GLY A 23 1.82 5.49 -4.31
N PRO A 24 2.45 6.27 -3.43
CA PRO A 24 1.79 7.35 -2.70
C PRO A 24 1.15 8.39 -3.62
N PRO A 25 0.00 8.97 -3.23
CA PRO A 25 -0.75 8.70 -2.00
C PRO A 25 -1.84 7.63 -2.14
N TYR A 26 -1.90 6.89 -3.26
CA TYR A 26 -2.96 5.95 -3.61
C TYR A 26 -2.58 4.50 -3.30
N VAL A 27 -3.57 3.62 -3.26
CA VAL A 27 -3.39 2.16 -3.30
C VAL A 27 -2.87 1.73 -4.67
N THR A 28 -3.30 2.43 -5.71
CA THR A 28 -2.83 2.28 -7.09
C THR A 28 -1.47 2.94 -7.25
N ASP A 29 -0.51 2.24 -7.83
CA ASP A 29 0.81 2.78 -8.08
C ASP A 29 0.93 3.44 -9.47
N ASP A 30 1.76 4.46 -9.58
CA ASP A 30 2.06 5.11 -10.84
C ASP A 30 3.23 4.41 -11.56
N PRO A 31 3.36 4.58 -12.89
CA PRO A 31 4.44 3.95 -13.67
C PRO A 31 5.72 4.80 -13.74
N GLN A 32 5.97 5.69 -12.79
CA GLN A 32 7.17 6.53 -12.81
C GLN A 32 8.20 6.01 -11.80
N PRO A 33 9.35 5.48 -12.25
CA PRO A 33 10.48 5.24 -11.37
C PRO A 33 11.11 6.57 -10.93
N THR A 34 11.71 6.59 -9.74
CA THR A 34 12.59 7.68 -9.30
C THR A 34 13.66 7.97 -10.35
N ASP A 35 13.92 9.22 -10.64
CA ASP A 35 14.90 9.66 -11.63
C ASP A 35 16.31 9.12 -11.33
N TYR A 36 17.08 8.81 -12.39
CA TYR A 36 18.42 8.25 -12.26
C TYR A 36 19.32 9.11 -11.36
N SER A 37 20.00 8.48 -10.40
CA SER A 37 20.87 9.09 -9.39
C SER A 37 20.16 10.02 -8.39
N HIS A 38 18.83 10.02 -8.33
CA HIS A 38 18.07 10.75 -7.34
C HIS A 38 17.49 9.82 -6.27
N PHE A 39 17.11 10.43 -5.15
CA PHE A 39 16.43 9.76 -4.05
C PHE A 39 15.04 10.37 -3.81
N GLU A 40 14.11 9.52 -3.44
CA GLU A 40 12.80 9.87 -2.90
C GLU A 40 12.62 9.16 -1.57
N ILE A 41 12.42 9.92 -0.50
CA ILE A 41 12.25 9.38 0.85
C ILE A 41 10.89 9.81 1.37
N TYR A 42 10.00 8.84 1.64
CA TYR A 42 8.70 9.09 2.23
C TYR A 42 8.73 8.82 3.72
N LEU A 43 8.38 9.82 4.51
CA LEU A 43 7.99 9.67 5.90
C LEU A 43 6.48 9.49 5.91
N PHE A 44 6.02 8.25 6.03
CA PHE A 44 4.61 7.94 5.81
C PHE A 44 3.86 7.48 7.06
N ASN A 45 2.55 7.65 7.04
CA ASN A 45 1.57 6.97 7.86
C ASN A 45 0.38 6.57 6.99
N GLY A 46 0.01 5.31 7.05
CA GLY A 46 -1.17 4.79 6.37
C GLY A 46 -1.88 3.74 7.19
N GLY A 47 -3.15 3.53 6.90
CA GLY A 47 -3.92 2.55 7.64
C GLY A 47 -5.34 2.36 7.15
N THR A 48 -6.00 1.41 7.80
CA THR A 48 -7.38 1.03 7.53
C THR A 48 -8.14 0.84 8.83
N ALA A 49 -9.30 1.48 8.94
CA ALA A 49 -10.26 1.24 10.00
C ALA A 49 -11.30 0.24 9.52
N VAL A 50 -11.57 -0.76 10.34
CA VAL A 50 -12.65 -1.76 10.16
C VAL A 50 -13.63 -1.70 11.33
N ARG A 51 -14.69 -2.51 11.30
CA ARG A 51 -15.66 -2.59 12.42
C ARG A 51 -15.00 -2.92 13.75
N ASP A 52 -14.03 -3.80 13.71
CA ASP A 52 -13.46 -4.46 14.88
C ASP A 52 -12.03 -3.95 15.23
N GLY A 53 -11.57 -2.89 14.57
CA GLY A 53 -10.27 -2.31 14.92
C GLY A 53 -9.69 -1.36 13.88
N ILE A 54 -8.41 -1.06 14.07
CA ILE A 54 -7.61 -0.23 13.19
C ILE A 54 -6.25 -0.91 13.01
N GLY A 55 -5.88 -1.14 11.75
CA GLY A 55 -4.52 -1.50 11.35
C GLY A 55 -3.84 -0.30 10.71
N SER A 56 -2.62 0.02 11.09
CA SER A 56 -1.85 1.11 10.49
C SER A 56 -0.36 0.84 10.52
N ALA A 57 0.37 1.57 9.67
CA ALA A 57 1.82 1.59 9.69
C ALA A 57 2.33 3.00 9.49
N SER A 58 3.44 3.32 10.16
CA SER A 58 4.23 4.53 9.92
C SER A 58 5.65 4.10 9.63
N GLY A 59 6.37 4.79 8.77
CA GLY A 59 7.72 4.34 8.47
C GLY A 59 8.46 5.20 7.47
N LEU A 60 9.51 4.60 6.97
CA LEU A 60 10.37 5.14 5.93
C LEU A 60 10.23 4.27 4.69
N ASP A 61 10.03 4.93 3.55
CA ASP A 61 10.08 4.32 2.23
C ASP A 61 11.18 5.03 1.44
N PHE A 62 12.25 4.29 1.14
CA PHE A 62 13.42 4.78 0.43
C PHE A 62 13.38 4.30 -1.01
N ASN A 63 13.46 5.22 -1.93
CA ASN A 63 13.53 4.95 -3.35
C ASN A 63 14.79 5.60 -3.93
N TYR A 64 15.49 4.85 -4.77
CA TYR A 64 16.72 5.29 -5.44
C TYR A 64 16.68 4.94 -6.93
N GLY A 65 16.87 5.93 -7.77
CA GLY A 65 17.05 5.75 -9.21
C GLY A 65 18.40 5.14 -9.51
N ALA A 66 18.49 3.80 -9.53
CA ALA A 66 19.75 3.06 -9.63
C ALA A 66 20.32 3.01 -11.06
N ALA A 67 19.46 3.13 -12.06
CA ALA A 67 19.82 3.24 -13.48
C ALA A 67 18.69 3.98 -14.20
N PRO A 68 18.87 4.41 -15.47
CA PRO A 68 17.74 4.86 -16.27
C PRO A 68 16.60 3.84 -16.20
N ASP A 69 15.39 4.32 -15.94
CA ASP A 69 14.16 3.52 -15.82
C ASP A 69 14.12 2.48 -14.68
N LEU A 70 15.11 2.46 -13.79
CA LEU A 70 15.18 1.49 -12.69
C LEU A 70 15.24 2.19 -11.33
N GLN A 71 14.21 1.99 -10.53
CA GLN A 71 14.17 2.35 -9.12
C GLN A 71 14.35 1.11 -8.25
N LEU A 72 15.15 1.24 -7.19
CA LEU A 72 15.22 0.29 -6.10
C LEU A 72 14.53 0.88 -4.87
N THR A 73 13.72 0.06 -4.21
CA THR A 73 12.88 0.47 -3.07
C THR A 73 13.19 -0.36 -1.83
N ALA A 74 13.20 0.30 -0.66
CA ALA A 74 13.24 -0.36 0.65
C ALA A 74 12.27 0.34 1.60
N VAL A 75 11.27 -0.40 2.14
CA VAL A 75 10.30 0.12 3.11
C VAL A 75 10.51 -0.51 4.47
N ILE A 76 10.58 0.32 5.50
CA ILE A 76 10.76 -0.09 6.90
C ILE A 76 9.59 0.44 7.73
N PRO A 77 8.52 -0.35 7.95
CA PRO A 77 7.33 0.09 8.64
C PRO A 77 7.34 -0.25 10.13
N LEU A 78 6.88 0.66 10.96
CA LEU A 78 6.40 0.41 12.31
C LEU A 78 4.89 0.17 12.25
N ALA A 79 4.46 -1.06 12.45
CA ALA A 79 3.07 -1.46 12.36
C ALA A 79 2.36 -1.37 13.71
N ILE A 80 1.08 -1.05 13.67
CA ILE A 80 0.18 -0.96 14.80
C ILE A 80 -1.09 -1.72 14.47
N ASP A 81 -1.46 -2.67 15.31
CA ASP A 81 -2.74 -3.36 15.29
C ASP A 81 -3.50 -3.04 16.58
N SER A 82 -4.66 -2.42 16.45
CA SER A 82 -5.48 -1.95 17.56
C SER A 82 -6.91 -2.53 17.45
N PRO A 83 -7.12 -3.78 17.89
CA PRO A 83 -8.43 -4.40 17.88
C PRO A 83 -9.36 -3.74 18.90
N LYS A 84 -10.63 -3.57 18.57
CA LYS A 84 -11.64 -2.99 19.44
C LYS A 84 -11.86 -3.88 20.66
N GLY A 85 -11.63 -3.31 21.84
CA GLY A 85 -11.76 -4.05 23.13
C GLY A 85 -10.61 -4.99 23.41
N GLY A 86 -9.59 -5.04 22.57
CA GLY A 86 -8.36 -5.80 22.75
C GLY A 86 -7.16 -4.95 23.16
N ARG A 87 -6.00 -5.58 23.21
CA ARG A 87 -4.73 -4.89 23.44
C ARG A 87 -4.14 -4.47 22.10
N THR A 88 -3.68 -3.22 22.02
CA THR A 88 -2.90 -2.73 20.90
C THR A 88 -1.56 -3.43 20.86
N ALA A 89 -1.20 -3.96 19.70
CA ALA A 89 0.13 -4.47 19.39
C ALA A 89 0.87 -3.44 18.52
N THR A 90 2.16 -3.29 18.76
CA THR A 90 3.04 -2.40 17.99
C THR A 90 4.39 -3.07 17.81
N GLY A 91 4.98 -2.90 16.66
CA GLY A 91 6.31 -3.44 16.38
C GLY A 91 6.75 -3.20 14.94
N LEU A 92 7.97 -3.59 14.64
CA LEU A 92 8.46 -3.59 13.26
C LEU A 92 7.55 -4.50 12.41
N GLY A 93 7.04 -4.00 11.31
CA GLY A 93 6.32 -4.78 10.31
C GLY A 93 7.26 -5.54 9.36
N ASN A 94 6.71 -6.11 8.30
CA ASN A 94 7.53 -6.74 7.27
C ASN A 94 8.32 -5.69 6.51
N ILE A 95 9.62 -5.93 6.31
CA ILE A 95 10.45 -5.08 5.47
C ILE A 95 10.14 -5.42 4.01
N GLU A 96 9.88 -4.38 3.23
CA GLU A 96 9.72 -4.53 1.79
C GLU A 96 11.02 -4.18 1.06
N LEU A 97 11.37 -5.00 0.08
CA LEU A 97 12.38 -4.70 -0.94
C LEU A 97 11.75 -4.85 -2.31
N ALA A 98 11.98 -3.87 -3.18
CA ALA A 98 11.36 -3.87 -4.49
C ALA A 98 12.25 -3.26 -5.58
N ALA A 99 11.88 -3.55 -6.84
CA ALA A 99 12.50 -2.93 -8.01
C ALA A 99 11.40 -2.53 -8.99
N LYS A 100 11.29 -1.24 -9.31
CA LYS A 100 10.36 -0.70 -10.33
C LYS A 100 11.15 -0.47 -11.60
N TYR A 101 10.78 -1.16 -12.69
CA TYR A 101 11.46 -1.04 -13.96
C TYR A 101 10.49 -0.67 -15.07
N LYS A 102 10.73 0.49 -15.71
CA LYS A 102 9.93 0.97 -16.85
C LYS A 102 10.37 0.26 -18.11
N ILE A 103 9.46 -0.52 -18.69
CA ILE A 103 9.72 -1.34 -19.88
C ILE A 103 9.19 -0.71 -21.18
N LEU A 104 8.20 0.18 -21.07
CA LEU A 104 7.67 0.93 -22.20
C LEU A 104 7.46 2.38 -21.80
N HIS A 105 7.72 3.29 -22.73
CA HIS A 105 7.64 4.74 -22.58
C HIS A 105 6.46 5.30 -23.37
N GLN A 106 5.75 6.26 -22.76
CA GLN A 106 4.60 6.91 -23.36
C GLN A 106 4.94 7.54 -24.73
N GLU A 107 6.14 8.13 -24.89
CA GLU A 107 6.55 8.80 -26.12
C GLU A 107 6.60 7.87 -27.32
N SER A 108 6.95 6.61 -27.10
CA SER A 108 7.11 5.61 -28.17
C SER A 108 5.92 4.67 -28.29
N PHE A 109 5.25 4.36 -27.18
CA PHE A 109 4.18 3.36 -27.12
C PHE A 109 2.79 3.95 -26.85
N GLY A 110 2.72 5.21 -26.41
CA GLY A 110 1.47 5.88 -26.04
C GLY A 110 1.04 5.67 -24.58
N TRP A 111 1.74 4.81 -23.84
CA TRP A 111 1.59 4.52 -22.42
C TRP A 111 2.96 4.21 -21.80
N ASP A 112 3.18 4.64 -20.56
CA ASP A 112 4.24 4.11 -19.72
C ASP A 112 3.79 2.77 -19.14
N ILE A 113 4.67 1.78 -19.10
CA ILE A 113 4.40 0.48 -18.45
C ILE A 113 5.62 0.09 -17.61
N VAL A 114 5.37 -0.29 -16.36
CA VAL A 114 6.41 -0.76 -15.42
C VAL A 114 6.09 -2.14 -14.87
N LEU A 115 7.15 -2.90 -14.60
CA LEU A 115 7.13 -4.07 -13.73
C LEU A 115 7.61 -3.64 -12.35
N PHE A 116 6.92 -4.04 -11.29
CA PHE A 116 7.29 -3.65 -9.92
C PHE A 116 7.25 -4.83 -8.95
N PRO A 117 8.10 -5.87 -9.14
CA PRO A 117 8.20 -6.96 -8.17
C PRO A 117 8.60 -6.45 -6.78
N ARG A 118 7.87 -6.92 -5.75
CA ARG A 118 8.00 -6.52 -4.35
C ARG A 118 8.09 -7.77 -3.47
N VAL A 119 9.13 -7.86 -2.66
CA VAL A 119 9.34 -8.95 -1.70
C VAL A 119 9.13 -8.41 -0.30
N PHE A 120 8.25 -9.05 0.46
CA PHE A 120 8.02 -8.74 1.86
C PHE A 120 8.75 -9.76 2.73
N LEU A 121 9.67 -9.29 3.56
CA LEU A 121 10.50 -10.13 4.41
C LEU A 121 9.95 -10.16 5.83
N PRO A 122 9.84 -11.34 6.49
CA PRO A 122 9.32 -11.48 7.84
C PRO A 122 10.36 -11.02 8.88
N ALA A 123 10.83 -9.78 8.79
CA ALA A 123 11.79 -9.18 9.71
C ALA A 123 11.12 -8.55 10.94
N GLY A 124 9.78 -8.55 10.95
CA GLY A 124 8.97 -7.85 11.93
C GLY A 124 8.71 -8.62 13.21
N SER A 125 8.02 -7.92 14.12
CA SER A 125 7.50 -8.50 15.36
C SER A 125 6.39 -9.53 15.04
N PRO A 126 6.39 -10.72 15.63
CA PRO A 126 5.33 -11.72 15.44
C PRO A 126 3.93 -11.23 15.82
N ALA A 127 3.83 -10.11 16.54
CA ALA A 127 2.55 -9.54 16.96
C ALA A 127 1.87 -8.69 15.88
N VAL A 128 2.61 -8.20 14.88
CA VAL A 128 2.12 -7.28 13.85
C VAL A 128 2.68 -7.59 12.44
N GLY A 129 3.64 -8.49 12.32
CA GLY A 129 4.26 -8.89 11.06
C GLY A 129 3.87 -10.31 10.63
N GLU A 130 3.97 -10.57 9.35
CA GLU A 130 3.80 -11.91 8.79
C GLU A 130 4.99 -12.80 9.18
N ARG A 131 4.76 -14.11 9.27
CA ARG A 131 5.80 -15.10 9.62
C ARG A 131 6.55 -15.65 8.42
N HIS A 132 6.08 -15.36 7.24
CA HIS A 132 6.60 -15.89 5.97
C HIS A 132 6.84 -14.75 4.99
N ALA A 133 7.84 -14.92 4.15
CA ALA A 133 8.05 -13.99 3.04
C ALA A 133 6.95 -14.17 2.00
N SER A 134 6.55 -13.06 1.40
CA SER A 134 5.62 -13.04 0.27
C SER A 134 6.21 -12.26 -0.91
N LEU A 135 5.63 -12.45 -2.09
CA LEU A 135 6.08 -11.84 -3.34
C LEU A 135 4.87 -11.30 -4.09
N LEU A 136 4.82 -9.99 -4.28
CA LEU A 136 3.81 -9.31 -5.09
C LEU A 136 4.41 -8.97 -6.46
N LEU A 137 3.68 -9.29 -7.53
CA LEU A 137 4.11 -9.12 -8.93
C LEU A 137 3.12 -8.23 -9.69
N PRO A 138 3.12 -6.92 -9.50
CA PRO A 138 2.24 -6.02 -10.23
C PRO A 138 2.88 -5.52 -11.52
N ILE A 139 1.98 -5.16 -12.44
CA ILE A 139 2.26 -4.37 -13.63
C ILE A 139 1.42 -3.11 -13.54
N TRP A 140 2.08 -1.96 -13.63
CA TRP A 140 1.40 -0.67 -13.64
C TRP A 140 1.58 0.01 -14.98
N LEU A 141 0.58 0.73 -15.39
CA LEU A 141 0.59 1.50 -16.63
C LEU A 141 -0.02 2.89 -16.38
N GLY A 142 0.42 3.87 -17.15
CA GLY A 142 -0.13 5.21 -17.03
C GLY A 142 0.14 6.07 -18.24
N LYS A 143 -0.53 7.20 -18.24
CA LYS A 143 -0.44 8.19 -19.31
C LYS A 143 -0.71 9.58 -18.76
N THR A 144 0.07 10.54 -19.24
CA THR A 144 -0.09 11.97 -18.93
C THR A 144 -0.43 12.74 -20.21
N TRP A 145 -1.39 13.67 -20.11
CA TRP A 145 -1.74 14.59 -21.20
C TRP A 145 -2.21 15.95 -20.64
N GLY A 146 -1.51 17.02 -20.98
CA GLY A 146 -1.75 18.34 -20.37
C GLY A 146 -1.64 18.26 -18.85
N ASP A 147 -2.64 18.75 -18.14
CA ASP A 147 -2.69 18.74 -16.67
C ASP A 147 -3.21 17.42 -16.08
N TRP A 148 -3.55 16.45 -16.89
CA TRP A 148 -4.14 15.20 -16.46
C TRP A 148 -3.16 14.03 -16.50
N SER A 149 -3.22 13.19 -15.49
CA SER A 149 -2.55 11.88 -15.48
C SER A 149 -3.55 10.79 -15.07
N THR A 150 -3.47 9.66 -15.73
CA THR A 150 -4.21 8.45 -15.33
C THR A 150 -3.25 7.29 -15.25
N PHE A 151 -3.43 6.45 -14.25
CA PHE A 151 -2.61 5.28 -14.07
C PHE A 151 -3.38 4.17 -13.36
N GLY A 152 -2.95 2.95 -13.58
CA GLY A 152 -3.59 1.80 -12.99
C GLY A 152 -2.91 0.51 -13.38
N GLY A 153 -3.50 -0.60 -12.95
CA GLY A 153 -2.97 -1.92 -13.17
C GLY A 153 -3.23 -2.83 -12.00
N GLY A 154 -2.31 -3.74 -11.74
CA GLY A 154 -2.43 -4.64 -10.61
C GLY A 154 -1.51 -5.84 -10.71
N GLY A 155 -1.62 -6.72 -9.74
CA GLY A 155 -0.84 -7.95 -9.66
C GLY A 155 -1.32 -8.85 -8.55
N CYS A 156 -0.69 -10.02 -8.45
CA CYS A 156 -1.04 -10.98 -7.41
C CYS A 156 0.13 -11.17 -6.44
N GLU A 157 -0.20 -11.28 -5.16
CA GLU A 157 0.74 -11.65 -4.11
C GLU A 157 0.70 -13.15 -3.90
N LEU A 158 1.87 -13.74 -3.93
CA LEU A 158 2.12 -15.13 -3.59
C LEU A 158 2.47 -15.21 -2.10
N ASN A 159 1.53 -15.63 -1.28
CA ASN A 159 1.67 -15.74 0.16
C ASN A 159 1.49 -17.20 0.59
N ARG A 160 2.45 -17.71 1.38
CA ARG A 160 2.47 -19.11 1.88
C ARG A 160 2.27 -19.20 3.39
N GLY A 161 1.84 -18.12 4.02
CA GLY A 161 1.60 -18.05 5.46
C GLY A 161 0.37 -18.85 5.90
N GLY A 162 0.34 -19.28 7.15
CA GLY A 162 -0.68 -20.14 7.77
C GLY A 162 -2.13 -19.86 7.35
N ASP A 163 -2.72 -18.76 7.84
CA ASP A 163 -4.09 -18.35 7.47
C ASP A 163 -4.13 -17.42 6.26
N SER A 164 -2.96 -16.95 5.79
CA SER A 164 -2.85 -16.12 4.60
C SER A 164 -3.05 -16.93 3.34
N GLN A 165 -3.52 -16.31 2.28
CA GLN A 165 -3.66 -16.90 0.96
C GLN A 165 -3.15 -15.95 -0.13
N ASN A 166 -2.91 -16.49 -1.32
CA ASN A 166 -2.61 -15.67 -2.47
C ASN A 166 -3.81 -14.75 -2.75
N PHE A 167 -3.52 -13.49 -3.04
CA PHE A 167 -4.54 -12.52 -3.40
C PHE A 167 -4.08 -11.68 -4.59
N CYS A 168 -5.01 -11.04 -5.27
CA CYS A 168 -4.71 -10.10 -6.33
C CYS A 168 -5.30 -8.73 -5.98
N LEU A 169 -4.56 -7.69 -6.32
CA LEU A 169 -5.03 -6.33 -6.25
C LEU A 169 -5.05 -5.70 -7.65
N LEU A 170 -5.95 -4.78 -7.84
CA LEU A 170 -6.01 -3.91 -9.01
C LEU A 170 -6.50 -2.53 -8.58
N GLY A 171 -6.09 -1.52 -9.32
CA GLY A 171 -6.54 -0.16 -9.07
C GLY A 171 -6.43 0.71 -10.32
N TRP A 172 -7.15 1.81 -10.26
CA TRP A 172 -7.10 2.83 -11.30
C TRP A 172 -7.29 4.21 -10.69
N ALA A 173 -6.40 5.13 -11.02
CA ALA A 173 -6.41 6.51 -10.54
C ALA A 173 -6.47 7.49 -11.71
N LEU A 174 -7.08 8.63 -11.44
CA LEU A 174 -7.08 9.80 -12.31
C LEU A 174 -6.70 11.01 -11.46
N THR A 175 -5.70 11.75 -11.87
CA THR A 175 -5.21 12.95 -11.19
C THR A 175 -5.18 14.15 -12.11
N ARG A 176 -5.19 15.35 -11.53
CA ARG A 176 -5.08 16.60 -12.25
C ARG A 176 -4.22 17.60 -11.48
N GLN A 177 -3.28 18.20 -12.18
CA GLN A 177 -2.59 19.40 -11.71
C GLN A 177 -3.56 20.59 -11.79
N VAL A 178 -3.98 21.13 -10.63
CA VAL A 178 -4.96 22.21 -10.55
C VAL A 178 -4.33 23.57 -10.31
N LEU A 179 -3.16 23.60 -9.68
CA LEU A 179 -2.27 24.74 -9.53
C LEU A 179 -0.84 24.27 -9.84
N SER A 180 0.11 25.18 -9.95
CA SER A 180 1.53 24.81 -10.20
C SER A 180 2.12 23.90 -9.11
N ASP A 181 1.58 23.98 -7.90
CA ASP A 181 2.05 23.31 -6.69
C ASP A 181 1.00 22.36 -6.08
N LEU A 182 -0.16 22.16 -6.76
CA LEU A 182 -1.25 21.35 -6.21
C LEU A 182 -1.81 20.38 -7.24
N GLN A 183 -1.68 19.09 -6.97
CA GLN A 183 -2.34 18.01 -7.68
C GLN A 183 -3.44 17.38 -6.82
N ILE A 184 -4.58 17.10 -7.41
CA ILE A 184 -5.68 16.36 -6.79
C ILE A 184 -6.03 15.14 -7.63
N GLY A 185 -6.64 14.13 -7.02
CA GLY A 185 -7.06 12.96 -7.77
C GLY A 185 -7.99 12.05 -7.00
N ALA A 186 -8.43 11.02 -7.69
CA ALA A 186 -9.27 9.97 -7.14
C ALA A 186 -8.86 8.62 -7.69
N GLU A 187 -9.10 7.56 -6.91
CA GLU A 187 -8.86 6.19 -7.31
C GLU A 187 -10.06 5.29 -7.01
N PHE A 188 -10.11 4.19 -7.72
CA PHE A 188 -10.87 2.99 -7.38
C PHE A 188 -9.88 1.83 -7.28
N TYR A 189 -10.05 0.98 -6.28
CA TYR A 189 -9.24 -0.23 -6.15
C TYR A 189 -10.08 -1.42 -5.72
N HIS A 190 -9.56 -2.60 -6.01
CA HIS A 190 -10.11 -3.88 -5.60
C HIS A 190 -8.99 -4.83 -5.18
N GLN A 191 -9.23 -5.59 -4.10
CA GLN A 191 -8.37 -6.67 -3.65
C GLN A 191 -9.22 -7.90 -3.36
N THR A 192 -8.79 -9.06 -3.84
CA THR A 192 -9.40 -10.32 -3.46
C THR A 192 -9.06 -10.65 -2.00
N ALA A 193 -9.73 -11.64 -1.41
CA ALA A 193 -9.43 -12.02 -0.03
C ALA A 193 -7.97 -12.48 0.11
N ASP A 194 -7.28 -11.97 1.12
CA ASP A 194 -5.87 -12.25 1.45
C ASP A 194 -5.70 -13.29 2.57
N THR A 195 -6.79 -13.60 3.26
CA THR A 195 -6.84 -14.60 4.32
C THR A 195 -7.89 -15.66 4.03
N ARG A 196 -7.68 -16.85 4.55
CA ARG A 196 -8.65 -17.96 4.42
C ARG A 196 -9.93 -17.62 5.15
N GLY A 197 -11.05 -17.68 4.43
CA GLY A 197 -12.35 -17.25 4.96
C GLY A 197 -12.55 -15.75 5.05
N GLY A 198 -11.54 -14.97 4.65
CA GLY A 198 -11.62 -13.51 4.52
C GLY A 198 -12.52 -13.08 3.36
N ARG A 199 -12.68 -11.79 3.18
CA ARG A 199 -13.54 -11.19 2.16
C ARG A 199 -12.73 -10.29 1.24
N ALA A 200 -13.11 -10.27 -0.04
CA ALA A 200 -12.62 -9.27 -0.97
C ALA A 200 -13.04 -7.86 -0.54
N THR A 201 -12.22 -6.89 -0.86
CA THR A 201 -12.50 -5.47 -0.62
C THR A 201 -12.48 -4.69 -1.92
N SER A 202 -13.28 -3.66 -2.00
CA SER A 202 -13.17 -2.60 -3.00
C SER A 202 -13.32 -1.27 -2.28
N GLY A 203 -12.61 -0.26 -2.74
CA GLY A 203 -12.67 1.07 -2.16
C GLY A 203 -12.51 2.15 -3.23
N ILE A 204 -12.83 3.36 -2.82
CA ILE A 204 -12.55 4.58 -3.57
C ILE A 204 -11.72 5.49 -2.67
N GLY A 205 -10.83 6.27 -3.26
CA GLY A 205 -9.99 7.24 -2.56
C GLY A 205 -10.00 8.58 -3.24
N ALA A 206 -9.89 9.65 -2.46
CA ALA A 206 -9.55 10.99 -2.94
C ALA A 206 -8.17 11.35 -2.36
N GLY A 207 -7.31 11.93 -3.18
CA GLY A 207 -5.95 12.23 -2.78
C GLY A 207 -5.49 13.60 -3.25
N VAL A 208 -4.42 14.09 -2.62
CA VAL A 208 -3.81 15.37 -2.88
C VAL A 208 -2.29 15.25 -2.73
N ILE A 209 -1.57 15.97 -3.60
CA ILE A 209 -0.12 16.22 -3.47
C ILE A 209 0.06 17.74 -3.52
N TYR A 210 0.79 18.27 -2.54
CA TYR A 210 1.09 19.68 -2.44
C TYR A 210 2.61 19.91 -2.34
N ASP A 211 3.17 20.58 -3.32
CA ASP A 211 4.60 20.87 -3.38
C ASP A 211 4.92 22.10 -2.54
N LEU A 212 5.60 21.89 -1.40
CA LEU A 212 6.07 23.00 -0.55
C LEU A 212 7.24 23.75 -1.19
N ASN A 213 8.07 23.04 -1.91
CA ASN A 213 9.18 23.51 -2.75
C ASN A 213 9.69 22.31 -3.59
N ASP A 214 10.80 22.51 -4.32
CA ASP A 214 11.38 21.50 -5.21
C ASP A 214 11.85 20.20 -4.51
N HIS A 215 11.95 20.20 -3.17
CA HIS A 215 12.46 19.06 -2.40
C HIS A 215 11.46 18.47 -1.42
N TYR A 216 10.41 19.19 -1.04
CA TYR A 216 9.47 18.76 -0.01
C TYR A 216 8.05 18.79 -0.54
N HIS A 217 7.38 17.63 -0.44
CA HIS A 217 6.03 17.45 -0.93
C HIS A 217 5.16 16.83 0.16
N LEU A 218 4.02 17.42 0.44
CA LEU A 218 3.01 16.83 1.32
C LEU A 218 2.00 16.09 0.49
N MET A 219 1.67 14.87 0.90
CA MET A 219 0.65 14.10 0.21
C MET A 219 -0.26 13.36 1.17
N GLY A 220 -1.45 13.10 0.68
CA GLY A 220 -2.41 12.32 1.44
C GLY A 220 -3.57 11.86 0.61
N SER A 221 -4.18 10.77 1.06
CA SER A 221 -5.44 10.26 0.53
C SER A 221 -6.32 9.74 1.65
N VAL A 222 -7.61 9.70 1.39
CA VAL A 222 -8.60 9.09 2.26
C VAL A 222 -9.78 8.60 1.43
N GLY A 223 -10.37 7.50 1.86
CA GLY A 223 -11.56 7.00 1.20
C GLY A 223 -12.26 5.86 1.93
N PRO A 224 -13.55 5.66 1.64
CA PRO A 224 -14.31 4.54 2.16
C PRO A 224 -14.15 3.29 1.31
N GLY A 225 -14.27 2.13 1.93
CA GLY A 225 -14.60 0.90 1.24
C GLY A 225 -16.05 0.91 0.76
N ILE A 226 -16.28 0.26 -0.37
CA ILE A 226 -17.60 0.12 -0.99
C ILE A 226 -18.07 -1.33 -1.07
N GLN A 227 -17.18 -2.28 -0.86
CA GLN A 227 -17.49 -3.71 -0.82
C GLN A 227 -16.98 -4.29 0.51
N ASN A 228 -17.85 -4.99 1.25
CA ASN A 228 -17.54 -5.59 2.55
C ASN A 228 -16.92 -4.60 3.57
N ALA A 229 -17.22 -3.31 3.42
CA ALA A 229 -16.53 -2.21 4.09
C ALA A 229 -16.43 -2.36 5.61
N GLY A 230 -17.44 -2.94 6.25
CA GLY A 230 -17.44 -3.16 7.70
C GLY A 230 -16.34 -4.08 8.18
N ASP A 231 -15.98 -5.06 7.37
CA ASP A 231 -15.07 -6.14 7.74
C ASP A 231 -13.67 -5.94 7.14
N THR A 232 -13.56 -5.18 6.04
CA THR A 232 -12.30 -5.04 5.29
C THR A 232 -11.73 -3.64 5.25
N ASN A 233 -12.60 -2.62 5.04
CA ASN A 233 -12.18 -1.23 4.90
C ASN A 233 -13.36 -0.27 5.08
N ARG A 234 -13.62 0.21 6.29
CA ARG A 234 -14.59 1.30 6.50
C ARG A 234 -14.05 2.63 6.05
N THR A 235 -12.75 2.84 6.28
CA THR A 235 -12.01 4.02 5.88
C THR A 235 -10.55 3.64 5.79
N SER A 236 -9.91 3.95 4.68
CA SER A 236 -8.46 3.92 4.53
C SER A 236 -7.92 5.34 4.43
N TRP A 237 -6.67 5.52 4.83
CA TRP A 237 -5.95 6.77 4.68
C TRP A 237 -4.47 6.51 4.40
N TYR A 238 -3.86 7.49 3.79
CA TYR A 238 -2.42 7.61 3.65
C TYR A 238 -2.01 9.08 3.79
N THR A 239 -0.88 9.35 4.44
CA THR A 239 -0.25 10.65 4.50
C THR A 239 1.25 10.47 4.46
N ALA A 240 1.97 11.35 3.78
CA ALA A 240 3.42 11.35 3.78
C ALA A 240 4.00 12.76 3.58
N LEU A 241 5.21 12.92 4.10
CA LEU A 241 6.15 13.93 3.65
C LEU A 241 7.16 13.21 2.73
N LEU A 242 7.15 13.58 1.46
CA LEU A 242 8.16 13.16 0.49
C LEU A 242 9.30 14.18 0.48
N ILE A 243 10.51 13.67 0.50
CA ILE A 243 11.77 14.42 0.36
C ILE A 243 12.50 13.92 -0.87
N THR A 244 12.81 14.81 -1.81
CA THR A 244 13.50 14.51 -3.08
C THR A 244 14.87 15.20 -3.13
N PHE A 245 15.91 14.52 -3.63
CA PHE A 245 17.26 15.08 -3.82
C PHE A 245 18.15 14.21 -4.72
#